data_21135c638ae56bdc1d1dd57c6a501d9e
#
_entry.id   21135c638ae56bdc1d1dd57c6a501d9e
#
_cell.length_a   1.000
_cell.length_b   1.000
_cell.length_c   1.000
_cell.angle_alpha   90.00
_cell.angle_beta   90.00
_cell.angle_gamma   90.00
#
_symmetry.space_group_name_H-M   'P 1'
#
loop_
_entity.id
_entity.type
_entity.pdbx_description
1 polymer ?
#
loop_
_entity_poly.entity_id
_entity_poly.type
_entity_poly.pdbx_seq_one_letter_code
_entity_poly.pdbx_strand_id
1 'polypeptide(L)'
;MKKPNVVIILTDDQGYADLGCMGSEDLKTPNLDRLAENGILFSSMYSASPVCSPSRAALLTGRYPGNAGVRAILAGHRKASGLTPKVPTIATALKKEGYVTGLCGKWHLGLKDECRPNANGFDEFSGFLAGCLDYYSHIFYYGMADGGSNPTHDLWENGDEVYANGEYLTERITRKSVDFINRHKDEPFFLYVAYNAPHYPMHAPDKYLERFPDLPWDRRIMAAMISAVDDGGGEIADKLKELGLFDNTLIYFQSDNGPSRESRNWLDGTEDPYYGGTTGKFKGHKFSLFEGGIRIPAILSWGDKIKPCTVDGAHIATDIFPTVLEACGGNPKDYDIDGVSLLSMLKDGADCTHDYIFWEMEDQTAVRYGDYKLVLNGHLTEDEGVAAEVWLSDLSRDPGEKVNLADEMPELCRELTEAATKWREKLENKWDREFKKNYSLTR
;
A
#
# COMPACT_ATOMS: atom_id res chain seq x y z
N MET A 1 -25.77 -14.70 -9.85
CA MET A 1 -24.77 -15.08 -8.83
C MET A 1 -24.86 -14.06 -7.70
N LYS A 2 -24.62 -14.46 -6.46
CA LYS A 2 -24.53 -13.52 -5.32
C LYS A 2 -23.30 -12.64 -5.54
N LYS A 3 -23.43 -11.32 -5.35
CA LYS A 3 -22.28 -10.40 -5.42
C LYS A 3 -21.23 -10.81 -4.38
N PRO A 4 -19.91 -10.84 -4.71
CA PRO A 4 -18.88 -11.17 -3.72
C PRO A 4 -18.71 -10.03 -2.73
N ASN A 5 -18.32 -10.33 -1.50
CA ASN A 5 -17.74 -9.32 -0.62
C ASN A 5 -16.29 -9.04 -1.02
N VAL A 6 -15.77 -7.90 -0.60
CA VAL A 6 -14.38 -7.52 -0.85
C VAL A 6 -13.74 -7.05 0.45
N VAL A 7 -12.56 -7.59 0.76
CA VAL A 7 -11.70 -7.14 1.85
C VAL A 7 -10.32 -6.84 1.27
N ILE A 8 -9.87 -5.59 1.39
CA ILE A 8 -8.49 -5.21 1.07
C ILE A 8 -7.77 -4.96 2.39
N ILE A 9 -6.68 -5.69 2.62
CA ILE A 9 -5.80 -5.54 3.79
C ILE A 9 -4.51 -4.88 3.30
N LEU A 10 -4.18 -3.72 3.84
CA LEU A 10 -2.98 -2.97 3.52
C LEU A 10 -2.10 -2.82 4.77
N THR A 11 -0.81 -3.10 4.63
CA THR A 11 0.21 -2.76 5.61
C THR A 11 0.99 -1.51 5.21
N ASP A 12 1.76 -0.96 6.12
CA ASP A 12 2.47 0.31 6.00
C ASP A 12 3.97 0.08 6.21
N ASP A 13 4.78 0.35 5.19
CA ASP A 13 6.25 0.14 5.22
C ASP A 13 6.70 -1.32 5.43
N GLN A 14 5.91 -2.30 5.02
CA GLN A 14 6.32 -3.71 5.12
C GLN A 14 7.19 -4.12 3.94
N GLY A 15 8.36 -4.69 4.22
CA GLY A 15 9.28 -5.17 3.21
C GLY A 15 8.78 -6.41 2.46
N TYR A 16 9.25 -6.58 1.23
CA TYR A 16 8.90 -7.74 0.39
C TYR A 16 9.14 -9.08 1.09
N ALA A 17 10.29 -9.23 1.76
CA ALA A 17 10.68 -10.46 2.41
C ALA A 17 10.23 -10.55 3.90
N ASP A 18 9.24 -9.77 4.29
CA ASP A 18 8.70 -9.74 5.66
C ASP A 18 7.41 -10.58 5.83
N LEU A 19 7.25 -11.64 5.02
CA LEU A 19 6.23 -12.69 5.16
C LEU A 19 6.87 -14.07 4.97
N GLY A 20 6.34 -15.10 5.66
CA GLY A 20 6.77 -16.49 5.50
C GLY A 20 6.65 -16.97 4.05
N CYS A 21 5.51 -16.74 3.40
CA CYS A 21 5.28 -17.09 2.00
C CYS A 21 6.17 -16.33 0.99
N MET A 22 6.79 -15.22 1.42
CA MET A 22 7.79 -14.47 0.63
C MET A 22 9.24 -14.84 0.97
N GLY A 23 9.45 -15.86 1.80
CA GLY A 23 10.77 -16.41 2.13
C GLY A 23 11.41 -15.83 3.40
N SER A 24 10.65 -15.21 4.30
CA SER A 24 11.17 -14.85 5.63
C SER A 24 11.53 -16.12 6.41
N GLU A 25 12.76 -16.19 6.92
CA GLU A 25 13.23 -17.33 7.72
C GLU A 25 13.00 -17.09 9.22
N ASP A 26 13.01 -15.84 9.66
CA ASP A 26 12.99 -15.39 11.04
C ASP A 26 11.62 -14.88 11.51
N LEU A 27 10.75 -14.50 10.60
CA LEU A 27 9.41 -14.01 10.86
C LEU A 27 8.37 -15.01 10.37
N LYS A 28 7.35 -15.28 11.16
CA LYS A 28 6.28 -16.25 10.84
C LYS A 28 4.94 -15.54 10.72
N THR A 29 4.26 -15.77 9.62
CA THR A 29 2.96 -15.19 9.29
C THR A 29 1.96 -16.28 8.87
N PRO A 30 1.65 -17.24 9.78
CA PRO A 30 0.91 -18.46 9.40
C PRO A 30 -0.49 -18.20 8.85
N ASN A 31 -1.13 -17.09 9.19
CA ASN A 31 -2.46 -16.76 8.70
C ASN A 31 -2.42 -16.18 7.30
N LEU A 32 -1.51 -15.25 7.03
CA LEU A 32 -1.29 -14.69 5.68
C LEU A 32 -0.69 -15.74 4.75
N ASP A 33 0.23 -16.58 5.24
CA ASP A 33 0.79 -17.70 4.48
C ASP A 33 -0.32 -18.67 4.04
N ARG A 34 -1.28 -18.97 4.92
CA ARG A 34 -2.46 -19.80 4.57
C ARG A 34 -3.37 -19.15 3.53
N LEU A 35 -3.51 -17.82 3.54
CA LEU A 35 -4.22 -17.12 2.46
C LEU A 35 -3.49 -17.27 1.12
N ALA A 36 -2.16 -17.21 1.12
CA ALA A 36 -1.34 -17.43 -0.06
C ALA A 36 -1.41 -18.88 -0.56
N GLU A 37 -1.34 -19.87 0.34
CA GLU A 37 -1.47 -21.30 0.01
C GLU A 37 -2.80 -21.64 -0.66
N ASN A 38 -3.88 -20.93 -0.30
CA ASN A 38 -5.22 -21.12 -0.83
C ASN A 38 -5.64 -20.02 -1.83
N GLY A 39 -4.67 -19.28 -2.37
CA GLY A 39 -4.90 -18.16 -3.24
C GLY A 39 -3.79 -17.97 -4.28
N ILE A 40 -3.63 -16.75 -4.71
CA ILE A 40 -2.57 -16.34 -5.63
C ILE A 40 -1.52 -15.54 -4.86
N LEU A 41 -0.28 -16.00 -4.96
CA LEU A 41 0.90 -15.29 -4.48
C LEU A 41 1.52 -14.54 -5.67
N PHE A 42 1.62 -13.22 -5.58
CA PHE A 42 2.27 -12.41 -6.62
C PHE A 42 3.76 -12.26 -6.29
N SER A 43 4.61 -12.83 -7.13
CA SER A 43 6.07 -12.69 -6.97
C SER A 43 6.59 -11.34 -7.49
N SER A 44 5.81 -10.63 -8.30
CA SER A 44 6.17 -9.36 -8.94
C SER A 44 5.02 -8.34 -8.89
N MET A 45 4.42 -8.14 -7.71
CA MET A 45 3.48 -7.04 -7.47
C MET A 45 4.23 -5.78 -7.09
N TYR A 46 3.81 -4.66 -7.66
CA TYR A 46 4.39 -3.35 -7.40
C TYR A 46 3.40 -2.39 -6.76
N SER A 47 3.86 -1.62 -5.79
CA SER A 47 3.20 -0.37 -5.43
C SER A 47 3.38 0.66 -6.56
N ALA A 48 2.45 1.61 -6.67
CA ALA A 48 2.54 2.66 -7.67
C ALA A 48 3.43 3.85 -7.22
N SER A 49 3.93 3.80 -5.99
CA SER A 49 4.85 4.78 -5.42
C SER A 49 5.66 4.16 -4.29
N PRO A 50 6.90 4.61 -4.05
CA PRO A 50 7.72 4.13 -2.94
C PRO A 50 7.37 4.79 -1.61
N VAL A 51 6.23 5.52 -1.50
CA VAL A 51 5.79 6.22 -0.28
C VAL A 51 4.27 6.17 -0.12
N CYS A 52 3.80 6.29 1.12
CA CYS A 52 2.44 5.98 1.58
C CYS A 52 1.30 6.70 0.83
N SER A 53 1.19 8.05 0.92
CA SER A 53 0.02 8.78 0.37
C SER A 53 -0.18 8.54 -1.13
N PRO A 54 0.85 8.68 -1.99
CA PRO A 54 0.70 8.41 -3.41
C PRO A 54 0.33 6.96 -3.72
N SER A 55 0.92 5.99 -3.01
CA SER A 55 0.61 4.57 -3.18
C SER A 55 -0.84 4.26 -2.81
N ARG A 56 -1.32 4.77 -1.67
CA ARG A 56 -2.71 4.60 -1.22
C ARG A 56 -3.70 5.26 -2.18
N ALA A 57 -3.39 6.45 -2.70
CA ALA A 57 -4.19 7.11 -3.72
C ALA A 57 -4.29 6.25 -4.98
N ALA A 58 -3.16 5.70 -5.45
CA ALA A 58 -3.13 4.87 -6.64
C ALA A 58 -3.92 3.57 -6.48
N LEU A 59 -3.75 2.85 -5.36
CA LEU A 59 -4.52 1.64 -5.04
C LEU A 59 -6.02 1.91 -5.07
N LEU A 60 -6.47 2.98 -4.38
CA LEU A 60 -7.89 3.27 -4.24
C LEU A 60 -8.53 3.85 -5.51
N THR A 61 -7.77 4.48 -6.40
CA THR A 61 -8.32 5.16 -7.58
C THR A 61 -8.06 4.44 -8.90
N GLY A 62 -7.16 3.45 -8.91
CA GLY A 62 -6.72 2.78 -10.14
C GLY A 62 -5.90 3.69 -11.06
N ARG A 63 -5.31 4.79 -10.52
CA ARG A 63 -4.57 5.78 -11.28
C ARG A 63 -3.14 5.92 -10.77
N TYR A 64 -2.20 6.25 -11.64
CA TYR A 64 -0.89 6.71 -11.18
C TYR A 64 -1.02 7.92 -10.25
N PRO A 65 -0.11 8.11 -9.27
CA PRO A 65 -0.19 9.17 -8.26
C PRO A 65 -0.48 10.55 -8.81
N GLY A 66 0.23 10.97 -9.87
CA GLY A 66 -0.01 12.25 -10.53
C GLY A 66 -1.38 12.37 -11.19
N ASN A 67 -1.95 11.26 -11.69
CA ASN A 67 -3.30 11.19 -12.25
C ASN A 67 -4.38 11.14 -11.15
N ALA A 68 -4.02 10.67 -9.95
CA ALA A 68 -4.88 10.65 -8.78
C ALA A 68 -4.91 11.99 -8.02
N GLY A 69 -3.96 12.89 -8.30
CA GLY A 69 -3.85 14.18 -7.60
C GLY A 69 -3.10 14.14 -6.27
N VAL A 70 -2.34 13.05 -5.99
CA VAL A 70 -1.54 12.87 -4.76
C VAL A 70 -0.17 12.31 -5.14
N ARG A 71 0.83 13.20 -5.28
CA ARG A 71 2.19 12.84 -5.76
C ARG A 71 3.26 12.76 -4.67
N ALA A 72 2.95 13.25 -3.48
CA ALA A 72 3.89 13.29 -2.37
C ALA A 72 3.19 12.91 -1.06
N ILE A 73 3.98 12.66 -0.02
CA ILE A 73 3.48 12.43 1.33
C ILE A 73 2.70 13.67 1.78
N LEU A 74 1.47 13.47 2.23
CA LEU A 74 0.61 14.53 2.69
C LEU A 74 0.90 14.88 4.15
N ALA A 75 0.81 16.17 4.47
CA ALA A 75 0.98 16.65 5.83
C ALA A 75 -0.11 16.14 6.78
N GLY A 76 0.22 15.96 8.06
CA GLY A 76 -0.68 15.46 9.11
C GLY A 76 -1.48 16.54 9.87
N HIS A 77 -1.45 17.81 9.44
CA HIS A 77 -2.22 18.85 10.11
C HIS A 77 -3.67 18.92 9.59
N ARG A 78 -4.60 19.34 10.43
CA ARG A 78 -6.06 19.35 10.16
C ARG A 78 -6.50 20.12 8.90
N LYS A 79 -5.64 20.98 8.34
CA LYS A 79 -5.92 21.75 7.11
C LYS A 79 -5.29 21.11 5.86
N ALA A 80 -4.66 19.96 5.98
CA ALA A 80 -4.04 19.29 4.85
C ALA A 80 -5.08 18.86 3.81
N SER A 81 -4.89 19.31 2.57
CA SER A 81 -5.66 18.82 1.42
C SER A 81 -5.15 17.47 0.98
N GLY A 82 -5.87 16.81 0.07
CA GLY A 82 -5.50 15.51 -0.44
C GLY A 82 -6.44 15.05 -1.54
N LEU A 83 -6.76 13.77 -1.52
CA LEU A 83 -7.69 13.16 -2.47
C LEU A 83 -9.08 13.79 -2.33
N THR A 84 -9.65 14.20 -3.45
CA THR A 84 -10.98 14.83 -3.49
C THR A 84 -11.99 13.90 -4.17
N PRO A 85 -13.29 14.05 -3.90
CA PRO A 85 -14.35 13.24 -4.52
C PRO A 85 -14.44 13.36 -6.06
N LYS A 86 -13.68 14.28 -6.66
CA LYS A 86 -13.57 14.39 -8.13
C LYS A 86 -12.85 13.21 -8.76
N VAL A 87 -12.04 12.53 -7.99
CA VAL A 87 -11.34 11.30 -8.41
C VAL A 87 -12.03 10.11 -7.72
N PRO A 88 -12.80 9.30 -8.46
CA PRO A 88 -13.51 8.16 -7.88
C PRO A 88 -12.56 7.15 -7.25
N THR A 89 -12.94 6.61 -6.09
CA THR A 89 -12.26 5.50 -5.42
C THR A 89 -12.97 4.18 -5.66
N ILE A 90 -12.34 3.05 -5.32
CA ILE A 90 -12.99 1.73 -5.26
C ILE A 90 -14.29 1.82 -4.44
N ALA A 91 -14.27 2.49 -3.28
CA ALA A 91 -15.44 2.66 -2.44
C ALA A 91 -16.56 3.40 -3.17
N THR A 92 -16.24 4.52 -3.84
CA THR A 92 -17.20 5.29 -4.66
C THR A 92 -17.79 4.43 -5.78
N ALA A 93 -16.97 3.62 -6.44
CA ALA A 93 -17.40 2.77 -7.54
C ALA A 93 -18.29 1.62 -7.06
N LEU A 94 -17.89 0.93 -6.00
CA LEU A 94 -18.67 -0.19 -5.43
C LEU A 94 -19.98 0.26 -4.77
N LYS A 95 -20.02 1.46 -4.22
CA LYS A 95 -21.24 2.04 -3.71
C LYS A 95 -22.32 2.19 -4.80
N LYS A 96 -21.96 2.53 -6.03
CA LYS A 96 -22.87 2.55 -7.18
C LYS A 96 -23.37 1.14 -7.53
N GLU A 97 -22.58 0.12 -7.23
CA GLU A 97 -22.95 -1.28 -7.38
C GLU A 97 -23.79 -1.81 -6.20
N GLY A 98 -24.16 -0.97 -5.22
CA GLY A 98 -24.99 -1.34 -4.08
C GLY A 98 -24.23 -2.01 -2.93
N TYR A 99 -22.94 -1.73 -2.79
CA TYR A 99 -22.14 -2.19 -1.66
C TYR A 99 -22.21 -1.20 -0.50
N VAL A 100 -22.23 -1.72 0.72
CA VAL A 100 -21.87 -0.97 1.91
C VAL A 100 -20.35 -0.92 2.01
N THR A 101 -19.79 0.24 2.35
CA THR A 101 -18.34 0.48 2.27
C THR A 101 -17.77 0.92 3.61
N GLY A 102 -16.75 0.26 4.08
CA GLY A 102 -16.07 0.56 5.35
C GLY A 102 -14.55 0.73 5.20
N LEU A 103 -13.99 1.62 6.03
CA LEU A 103 -12.56 1.77 6.22
C LEU A 103 -12.24 1.65 7.70
N CYS A 104 -11.31 0.74 8.04
CA CYS A 104 -10.74 0.61 9.36
C CYS A 104 -9.23 0.85 9.29
N GLY A 105 -8.71 1.91 9.94
CA GLY A 105 -7.29 2.20 10.04
C GLY A 105 -6.84 3.51 9.39
N LYS A 106 -5.63 3.48 8.79
CA LYS A 106 -4.95 4.65 8.23
C LYS A 106 -5.57 5.13 6.92
N TRP A 107 -5.88 6.43 6.87
CA TRP A 107 -6.32 7.09 5.63
C TRP A 107 -5.15 7.68 4.84
N HIS A 108 -4.48 8.68 5.39
CA HIS A 108 -3.35 9.42 4.82
C HIS A 108 -3.57 10.02 3.42
N LEU A 109 -4.82 10.39 3.11
CA LEU A 109 -5.18 11.02 1.84
C LEU A 109 -5.88 12.38 2.02
N GLY A 110 -5.57 13.08 3.13
CA GLY A 110 -6.04 14.41 3.44
C GLY A 110 -6.94 14.48 4.66
N LEU A 111 -6.81 15.58 5.43
CA LEU A 111 -7.48 15.78 6.71
C LEU A 111 -8.66 16.76 6.64
N LYS A 112 -8.74 17.61 5.59
CA LYS A 112 -9.90 18.45 5.36
C LYS A 112 -11.15 17.61 5.16
N ASP A 113 -12.30 18.13 5.60
CA ASP A 113 -13.57 17.40 5.55
C ASP A 113 -13.89 16.84 4.16
N GLU A 114 -13.64 17.63 3.10
CA GLU A 114 -13.82 17.21 1.71
C GLU A 114 -12.84 16.11 1.23
N CYS A 115 -11.78 15.86 2.00
CA CYS A 115 -10.76 14.86 1.66
C CYS A 115 -10.86 13.59 2.53
N ARG A 116 -11.75 13.58 3.54
CA ARG A 116 -11.88 12.46 4.49
C ARG A 116 -12.52 11.21 3.84
N PRO A 117 -12.40 10.03 4.46
CA PRO A 117 -12.95 8.78 3.93
C PRO A 117 -14.43 8.86 3.54
N ASN A 118 -15.27 9.44 4.40
CA ASN A 118 -16.72 9.55 4.14
C ASN A 118 -17.03 10.42 2.91
N ALA A 119 -16.23 11.46 2.62
CA ALA A 119 -16.35 12.24 1.39
C ALA A 119 -15.87 11.46 0.14
N ASN A 120 -15.04 10.44 0.31
CA ASN A 120 -14.45 9.65 -0.75
C ASN A 120 -15.07 8.24 -0.90
N GLY A 121 -16.33 8.10 -0.49
CA GLY A 121 -17.17 6.94 -0.80
C GLY A 121 -17.32 5.91 0.32
N PHE A 122 -16.65 6.07 1.47
CA PHE A 122 -16.84 5.16 2.60
C PHE A 122 -18.07 5.56 3.44
N ASP A 123 -18.97 4.60 3.66
CA ASP A 123 -20.15 4.78 4.53
C ASP A 123 -19.76 4.83 5.99
N GLU A 124 -18.81 3.97 6.38
CA GLU A 124 -18.26 3.90 7.74
C GLU A 124 -16.74 4.09 7.74
N PHE A 125 -16.26 4.83 8.71
CA PHE A 125 -14.82 5.04 8.96
C PHE A 125 -14.51 4.88 10.45
N SER A 126 -13.51 4.06 10.78
CA SER A 126 -12.93 3.96 12.13
C SER A 126 -11.42 3.92 12.01
N GLY A 127 -10.70 4.99 12.38
CA GLY A 127 -9.26 5.04 12.19
C GLY A 127 -8.70 6.44 12.36
N PHE A 128 -7.65 6.75 11.62
CA PHE A 128 -6.95 8.03 11.71
C PHE A 128 -6.63 8.60 10.31
N LEU A 129 -6.41 9.91 10.26
CA LEU A 129 -6.33 10.66 9.01
C LEU A 129 -4.89 10.98 8.59
N ALA A 130 -3.97 11.12 9.55
CA ALA A 130 -2.56 11.48 9.33
C ALA A 130 -1.70 10.30 8.82
N GLY A 131 -0.41 10.57 8.59
CA GLY A 131 0.53 9.59 8.04
C GLY A 131 1.02 8.55 9.03
N CYS A 132 1.09 8.89 10.31
CA CYS A 132 1.49 7.99 11.39
C CYS A 132 0.79 8.37 12.67
N LEU A 133 0.82 7.48 13.65
CA LEU A 133 0.15 7.67 14.92
C LEU A 133 0.81 6.83 15.99
N ASP A 134 0.94 7.35 17.21
CA ASP A 134 1.33 6.54 18.35
C ASP A 134 0.29 5.45 18.61
N TYR A 135 0.74 4.21 18.79
CA TYR A 135 -0.14 3.02 18.81
C TYR A 135 -1.03 2.91 20.04
N TYR A 136 -0.77 3.68 21.13
CA TYR A 136 -1.51 3.61 22.38
C TYR A 136 -2.16 4.93 22.78
N SER A 137 -1.48 6.05 22.53
CA SER A 137 -2.02 7.39 22.83
C SER A 137 -2.85 7.97 21.68
N HIS A 138 -2.69 7.42 20.48
CA HIS A 138 -3.34 7.87 19.24
C HIS A 138 -3.04 9.35 18.93
N ILE A 139 -1.80 9.77 19.22
CA ILE A 139 -1.32 11.13 18.98
C ILE A 139 -0.35 11.13 17.78
N PHE A 140 -0.58 12.06 16.86
CA PHE A 140 0.33 12.40 15.80
C PHE A 140 1.36 13.40 16.33
N TYR A 141 2.65 13.10 16.21
CA TYR A 141 3.75 13.88 16.80
C TYR A 141 4.56 14.71 15.81
N TYR A 142 4.30 14.55 14.51
CA TYR A 142 5.15 15.18 13.52
C TYR A 142 5.15 16.68 13.57
N GLY A 143 6.35 17.21 13.30
CA GLY A 143 6.64 18.60 13.39
C GLY A 143 5.92 19.50 12.39
N MET A 144 5.86 20.74 12.75
CA MET A 144 5.58 21.83 11.83
C MET A 144 6.81 22.07 10.94
N ALA A 145 6.61 22.62 9.75
CA ALA A 145 7.68 22.91 8.79
C ALA A 145 8.81 23.84 9.36
N ASP A 146 8.58 24.45 10.50
CA ASP A 146 9.52 25.32 11.23
C ASP A 146 10.28 24.60 12.39
N GLY A 147 10.19 23.28 12.47
CA GLY A 147 10.90 22.47 13.45
C GLY A 147 10.22 22.34 14.82
N GLY A 148 8.99 22.83 14.98
CA GLY A 148 8.18 22.59 16.18
C GLY A 148 7.42 21.29 16.10
N SER A 149 7.19 20.60 17.23
CA SER A 149 6.22 19.50 17.30
C SER A 149 4.86 20.03 17.73
N ASN A 150 3.81 19.64 17.05
CA ASN A 150 2.44 19.96 17.45
C ASN A 150 1.65 18.66 17.65
N PRO A 151 1.75 18.02 18.83
CA PRO A 151 1.02 16.81 19.13
C PRO A 151 -0.47 17.03 18.92
N THR A 152 -1.08 16.21 18.06
CA THR A 152 -2.50 16.29 17.76
C THR A 152 -3.10 14.91 17.85
N HIS A 153 -4.14 14.75 18.67
CA HIS A 153 -4.88 13.50 18.73
C HIS A 153 -5.61 13.28 17.39
N ASP A 154 -5.57 12.03 16.88
CA ASP A 154 -6.08 11.74 15.52
C ASP A 154 -6.71 10.34 15.48
N LEU A 155 -7.74 10.10 16.28
CA LEU A 155 -8.56 8.88 16.20
C LEU A 155 -10.03 9.26 16.00
N TRP A 156 -10.67 8.65 15.00
CA TRP A 156 -11.98 9.04 14.52
C TRP A 156 -12.91 7.85 14.31
N GLU A 157 -14.21 8.06 14.54
CA GLU A 157 -15.30 7.22 14.04
C GLU A 157 -16.25 8.10 13.22
N ASN A 158 -16.21 7.92 11.90
CA ASN A 158 -16.84 8.82 10.93
C ASN A 158 -16.37 10.28 11.09
N GLY A 159 -17.25 11.20 11.45
CA GLY A 159 -16.92 12.60 11.70
C GLY A 159 -16.52 12.93 13.14
N ASP A 160 -16.64 12.01 14.07
CA ASP A 160 -16.44 12.22 15.49
C ASP A 160 -15.03 11.78 15.94
N GLU A 161 -14.33 12.66 16.67
CA GLU A 161 -13.07 12.33 17.32
C GLU A 161 -13.34 11.48 18.56
N VAL A 162 -12.69 10.31 18.65
CA VAL A 162 -12.90 9.33 19.72
C VAL A 162 -11.61 9.04 20.47
N TYR A 163 -11.69 8.71 21.76
CA TYR A 163 -10.55 8.47 22.62
C TYR A 163 -10.54 7.01 23.09
N ALA A 164 -9.42 6.33 22.88
CA ALA A 164 -9.22 4.93 23.26
C ALA A 164 -7.80 4.70 23.82
N ASN A 165 -7.35 5.62 24.69
CA ASN A 165 -5.99 5.61 25.22
C ASN A 165 -5.66 4.28 25.89
N GLY A 166 -4.51 3.71 25.51
CA GLY A 166 -4.04 2.41 26.02
C GLY A 166 -4.51 1.20 25.19
N GLU A 167 -5.46 1.37 24.26
CA GLU A 167 -5.83 0.32 23.31
C GLU A 167 -4.78 0.26 22.18
N TYR A 168 -4.18 -0.91 21.94
CA TYR A 168 -3.20 -1.07 20.86
C TYR A 168 -3.87 -0.95 19.48
N LEU A 169 -3.44 0.01 18.69
CA LEU A 169 -4.13 0.44 17.48
C LEU A 169 -4.31 -0.69 16.45
N THR A 170 -3.31 -1.57 16.27
CA THR A 170 -3.41 -2.71 15.32
C THR A 170 -4.57 -3.64 15.71
N GLU A 171 -4.70 -3.97 17.00
CA GLU A 171 -5.80 -4.81 17.50
C GLU A 171 -7.15 -4.10 17.40
N ARG A 172 -7.18 -2.78 17.65
CA ARG A 172 -8.38 -1.98 17.45
C ARG A 172 -8.85 -2.01 15.99
N ILE A 173 -7.95 -1.84 15.02
CA ILE A 173 -8.28 -1.92 13.59
C ILE A 173 -8.88 -3.28 13.26
N THR A 174 -8.27 -4.37 13.74
CA THR A 174 -8.80 -5.73 13.55
C THR A 174 -10.20 -5.88 14.14
N ARG A 175 -10.38 -5.50 15.40
CA ARG A 175 -11.68 -5.60 16.09
C ARG A 175 -12.77 -4.79 15.36
N LYS A 176 -12.49 -3.55 14.95
CA LYS A 176 -13.44 -2.72 14.19
C LYS A 176 -13.77 -3.32 12.81
N SER A 177 -12.81 -3.98 12.18
CA SER A 177 -13.02 -4.71 10.93
C SER A 177 -13.94 -5.92 11.09
N VAL A 178 -13.71 -6.71 12.14
CA VAL A 178 -14.59 -7.85 12.51
C VAL A 178 -16.00 -7.38 12.87
N ASP A 179 -16.11 -6.28 13.63
CA ASP A 179 -17.40 -5.66 13.97
C ASP A 179 -18.16 -5.18 12.72
N PHE A 180 -17.47 -4.57 11.75
CA PHE A 180 -18.05 -4.16 10.47
C PHE A 180 -18.60 -5.38 9.70
N ILE A 181 -17.80 -6.42 9.53
CA ILE A 181 -18.20 -7.66 8.85
C ILE A 181 -19.44 -8.27 9.50
N ASN A 182 -19.49 -8.30 10.83
CA ASN A 182 -20.61 -8.88 11.56
C ASN A 182 -21.90 -8.06 11.37
N ARG A 183 -21.82 -6.73 11.31
CA ARG A 183 -23.00 -5.87 11.07
C ARG A 183 -23.55 -5.99 9.66
N HIS A 184 -22.67 -6.19 8.66
CA HIS A 184 -23.00 -6.18 7.23
C HIS A 184 -23.03 -7.59 6.59
N LYS A 185 -23.12 -8.65 7.39
CA LYS A 185 -23.06 -10.05 6.93
C LYS A 185 -24.17 -10.43 5.92
N ASP A 186 -25.28 -9.71 5.90
CA ASP A 186 -26.45 -10.02 5.10
C ASP A 186 -26.52 -9.22 3.78
N GLU A 187 -25.57 -8.33 3.53
CA GLU A 187 -25.48 -7.49 2.33
C GLU A 187 -24.07 -7.49 1.74
N PRO A 188 -23.88 -7.18 0.45
CA PRO A 188 -22.55 -7.09 -0.12
C PRO A 188 -21.79 -5.90 0.46
N PHE A 189 -20.54 -6.13 0.87
CA PHE A 189 -19.71 -5.09 1.46
C PHE A 189 -18.31 -5.02 0.84
N PHE A 190 -17.74 -3.83 0.92
CA PHE A 190 -16.34 -3.54 0.70
C PHE A 190 -15.72 -3.03 1.99
N LEU A 191 -14.69 -3.71 2.47
CA LEU A 191 -13.94 -3.31 3.65
C LEU A 191 -12.47 -3.06 3.30
N TYR A 192 -11.98 -1.86 3.56
CA TYR A 192 -10.58 -1.50 3.46
C TYR A 192 -9.96 -1.49 4.87
N VAL A 193 -9.13 -2.48 5.17
CA VAL A 193 -8.41 -2.65 6.43
C VAL A 193 -7.00 -2.12 6.22
N ALA A 194 -6.76 -0.89 6.64
CA ALA A 194 -5.51 -0.19 6.41
C ALA A 194 -4.71 -0.09 7.72
N TYR A 195 -3.92 -1.12 8.01
CA TYR A 195 -3.04 -1.10 9.17
C TYR A 195 -1.99 0.00 9.04
N ASN A 196 -1.61 0.62 10.15
CA ASN A 196 -0.42 1.47 10.25
C ASN A 196 0.84 0.65 10.62
N ALA A 197 0.69 -0.60 11.00
CA ALA A 197 1.80 -1.50 11.25
C ALA A 197 2.39 -2.02 9.91
N PRO A 198 3.72 -2.17 9.83
CA PRO A 198 4.73 -1.91 10.86
C PRO A 198 5.41 -0.53 10.79
N HIS A 199 4.74 0.53 10.33
CA HIS A 199 5.28 1.91 10.31
C HIS A 199 5.59 2.41 11.73
N TYR A 200 6.62 3.28 11.85
CA TYR A 200 6.93 3.90 13.14
C TYR A 200 5.77 4.82 13.65
N PRO A 201 5.77 5.15 14.96
CA PRO A 201 6.67 4.71 16.04
C PRO A 201 6.55 3.22 16.29
N MET A 202 7.70 2.59 16.61
CA MET A 202 7.79 1.12 16.73
C MET A 202 7.25 0.65 18.07
N HIS A 203 6.00 0.21 18.11
CA HIS A 203 5.32 -0.28 19.31
C HIS A 203 4.68 -1.65 19.08
N ALA A 204 4.91 -2.59 19.98
CA ALA A 204 4.22 -3.86 20.01
C ALA A 204 3.96 -4.31 21.47
N PRO A 205 2.81 -4.92 21.77
CA PRO A 205 2.55 -5.58 23.04
C PRO A 205 3.55 -6.72 23.31
N ASP A 206 3.86 -6.97 24.60
CA ASP A 206 4.80 -8.01 25.04
C ASP A 206 4.46 -9.39 24.46
N LYS A 207 3.18 -9.74 24.36
CA LYS A 207 2.74 -11.04 23.82
C LYS A 207 3.21 -11.31 22.37
N TYR A 208 3.48 -10.26 21.59
CA TYR A 208 4.06 -10.38 20.25
C TYR A 208 5.58 -10.33 20.28
N LEU A 209 6.18 -9.51 21.15
CA LEU A 209 7.63 -9.46 21.36
C LEU A 209 8.20 -10.79 21.85
N GLU A 210 7.46 -11.49 22.73
CA GLU A 210 7.83 -12.79 23.30
C GLU A 210 7.86 -13.91 22.24
N ARG A 211 7.26 -13.73 21.06
CA ARG A 211 7.34 -14.68 19.94
C ARG A 211 8.73 -14.70 19.29
N PHE A 212 9.53 -13.65 19.50
CA PHE A 212 10.80 -13.42 18.80
C PHE A 212 11.94 -13.04 19.76
N PRO A 213 12.22 -13.82 20.83
CA PRO A 213 13.14 -13.42 21.89
C PRO A 213 14.59 -13.30 21.44
N ASP A 214 14.98 -14.03 20.38
CA ASP A 214 16.37 -14.15 19.93
C ASP A 214 16.73 -13.16 18.80
N LEU A 215 15.76 -12.40 18.29
CA LEU A 215 16.03 -11.44 17.22
C LEU A 215 16.66 -10.14 17.76
N PRO A 216 17.54 -9.48 17.00
CA PRO A 216 17.98 -8.12 17.27
C PRO A 216 16.79 -7.17 17.45
N TRP A 217 16.95 -6.14 18.28
CA TRP A 217 15.84 -5.28 18.69
C TRP A 217 15.00 -4.72 17.53
N ASP A 218 15.64 -4.15 16.51
CA ASP A 218 14.96 -3.57 15.36
C ASP A 218 14.11 -4.61 14.62
N ARG A 219 14.70 -5.79 14.39
CA ARG A 219 14.02 -6.90 13.74
C ARG A 219 12.92 -7.49 14.61
N ARG A 220 13.18 -7.59 15.91
CA ARG A 220 12.25 -8.14 16.90
C ARG A 220 10.96 -7.35 16.96
N ILE A 221 11.05 -6.02 17.05
CA ILE A 221 9.87 -5.17 17.14
C ILE A 221 9.10 -5.13 15.83
N MET A 222 9.78 -5.11 14.68
CA MET A 222 9.17 -5.26 13.37
C MET A 222 8.40 -6.58 13.25
N ALA A 223 9.03 -7.69 13.60
CA ALA A 223 8.42 -9.03 13.57
C ALA A 223 7.20 -9.11 14.48
N ALA A 224 7.26 -8.50 15.67
CA ALA A 224 6.14 -8.42 16.60
C ALA A 224 4.96 -7.63 16.04
N MET A 225 5.22 -6.49 15.39
CA MET A 225 4.17 -5.68 14.78
C MET A 225 3.52 -6.39 13.60
N ILE A 226 4.30 -7.05 12.74
CA ILE A 226 3.78 -7.85 11.62
C ILE A 226 3.01 -9.07 12.15
N SER A 227 3.47 -9.70 13.23
CA SER A 227 2.74 -10.80 13.87
C SER A 227 1.36 -10.37 14.39
N ALA A 228 1.21 -9.12 14.86
CA ALA A 228 -0.11 -8.58 15.23
C ALA A 228 -1.02 -8.38 14.00
N VAL A 229 -0.45 -7.99 12.86
CA VAL A 229 -1.19 -7.91 11.59
C VAL A 229 -1.60 -9.29 11.10
N ASP A 230 -0.70 -10.27 11.18
CA ASP A 230 -1.00 -11.65 10.80
C ASP A 230 -2.14 -12.24 11.61
N ASP A 231 -2.11 -12.07 12.94
CA ASP A 231 -3.23 -12.47 13.82
C ASP A 231 -4.53 -11.77 13.40
N GLY A 232 -4.46 -10.48 13.11
CA GLY A 232 -5.62 -9.70 12.65
C GLY A 232 -6.19 -10.17 11.31
N GLY A 233 -5.33 -10.52 10.36
CA GLY A 233 -5.73 -11.14 9.10
C GLY A 233 -6.41 -12.49 9.32
N GLY A 234 -5.89 -13.27 10.28
CA GLY A 234 -6.49 -14.53 10.72
C GLY A 234 -7.88 -14.35 11.33
N GLU A 235 -8.04 -13.40 12.27
CA GLU A 235 -9.33 -13.10 12.91
C GLU A 235 -10.40 -12.67 11.89
N ILE A 236 -10.02 -11.85 10.90
CA ILE A 236 -10.91 -11.45 9.79
C ILE A 236 -11.35 -12.68 8.96
N ALA A 237 -10.37 -13.49 8.54
CA ALA A 237 -10.66 -14.70 7.77
C ALA A 237 -11.53 -15.70 8.54
N ASP A 238 -11.29 -15.88 9.83
CA ASP A 238 -12.05 -16.78 10.68
C ASP A 238 -13.47 -16.24 10.92
N LYS A 239 -13.67 -14.94 11.07
CA LYS A 239 -15.00 -14.34 11.14
C LYS A 239 -15.79 -14.55 9.85
N LEU A 240 -15.14 -14.40 8.69
CA LEU A 240 -15.78 -14.69 7.39
C LEU A 240 -16.19 -16.16 7.27
N LYS A 241 -15.37 -17.11 7.77
CA LYS A 241 -15.70 -18.54 7.80
C LYS A 241 -16.85 -18.84 8.76
N GLU A 242 -16.82 -18.28 9.97
CA GLU A 242 -17.88 -18.41 10.98
C GLU A 242 -19.25 -18.00 10.41
N LEU A 243 -19.28 -16.94 9.61
CA LEU A 243 -20.49 -16.42 8.98
C LEU A 243 -20.84 -17.10 7.63
N GLY A 244 -20.04 -18.05 7.16
CA GLY A 244 -20.24 -18.69 5.86
C GLY A 244 -20.03 -17.75 4.65
N LEU A 245 -19.24 -16.70 4.82
CA LEU A 245 -18.97 -15.67 3.80
C LEU A 245 -17.63 -15.84 3.10
N PHE A 246 -16.70 -16.63 3.65
CA PHE A 246 -15.32 -16.73 3.20
C PHE A 246 -15.21 -17.07 1.70
N ASP A 247 -15.92 -18.10 1.22
CA ASP A 247 -15.84 -18.54 -0.18
C ASP A 247 -16.43 -17.54 -1.19
N ASN A 248 -17.25 -16.59 -0.70
CA ASN A 248 -17.80 -15.50 -1.52
C ASN A 248 -17.17 -14.14 -1.18
N THR A 249 -15.96 -14.13 -0.61
CA THR A 249 -15.22 -12.91 -0.31
C THR A 249 -13.88 -12.91 -1.04
N LEU A 250 -13.66 -11.89 -1.86
CA LEU A 250 -12.35 -11.60 -2.42
C LEU A 250 -11.53 -10.90 -1.33
N ILE A 251 -10.44 -11.52 -0.90
CA ILE A 251 -9.49 -10.98 0.08
C ILE A 251 -8.21 -10.65 -0.67
N TYR A 252 -7.79 -9.40 -0.64
CA TYR A 252 -6.54 -8.93 -1.21
C TYR A 252 -5.65 -8.32 -0.13
N PHE A 253 -4.41 -8.75 -0.04
CA PHE A 253 -3.39 -8.25 0.87
C PHE A 253 -2.22 -7.67 0.09
N GLN A 254 -1.69 -6.51 0.51
CA GLN A 254 -0.41 -5.96 0.05
C GLN A 254 0.19 -5.00 1.10
N SER A 255 1.48 -4.66 0.92
CA SER A 255 2.09 -3.46 1.53
C SER A 255 1.84 -2.22 0.66
N ASP A 256 1.92 -1.02 1.25
CA ASP A 256 1.81 0.21 0.46
C ASP A 256 3.12 0.60 -0.24
N ASN A 257 4.28 0.29 0.34
CA ASN A 257 5.62 0.47 -0.23
C ASN A 257 6.63 -0.44 0.46
N GLY A 258 7.90 -0.35 0.05
CA GLY A 258 9.00 -1.05 0.71
C GLY A 258 9.30 -0.53 2.11
N PRO A 259 10.18 -1.23 2.89
CA PRO A 259 10.44 -0.91 4.28
C PRO A 259 11.21 0.40 4.43
N SER A 260 10.95 1.10 5.53
CA SER A 260 11.62 2.37 5.88
C SER A 260 13.05 2.14 6.39
N ARG A 261 13.91 3.11 6.08
CA ARG A 261 15.23 3.32 6.68
C ARG A 261 15.33 4.70 7.35
N GLU A 262 14.19 5.33 7.58
CA GLU A 262 14.14 6.64 8.22
C GLU A 262 14.71 6.58 9.63
N SER A 263 15.50 7.59 10.00
CA SER A 263 16.12 7.73 11.34
C SER A 263 15.13 8.10 12.46
N ARG A 264 13.84 8.05 12.18
CA ARG A 264 12.78 8.59 13.04
C ARG A 264 11.94 7.52 13.72
N ASN A 265 12.58 6.51 14.33
CA ASN A 265 11.81 5.47 15.05
C ASN A 265 11.16 5.96 16.35
N TRP A 266 11.64 7.08 16.94
CA TRP A 266 11.10 7.78 18.11
C TRP A 266 11.02 6.96 19.42
N LEU A 267 11.53 5.73 19.44
CA LEU A 267 11.47 4.87 20.62
C LEU A 267 12.45 5.27 21.70
N ASP A 268 13.65 5.67 21.31
CA ASP A 268 14.76 5.96 22.22
C ASP A 268 15.29 7.40 22.09
N GLY A 269 14.73 8.19 21.17
CA GLY A 269 15.14 9.56 20.92
C GLY A 269 16.44 9.67 20.13
N THR A 270 16.97 8.58 19.57
CA THR A 270 18.14 8.60 18.69
C THR A 270 17.73 8.89 17.24
N GLU A 271 18.71 9.37 16.45
CA GLU A 271 18.56 9.57 15.00
C GLU A 271 19.12 8.40 14.20
N ASP A 272 19.38 7.26 14.85
CA ASP A 272 19.93 6.08 14.19
C ASP A 272 18.94 5.49 13.19
N PRO A 273 19.39 5.10 11.99
CA PRO A 273 18.54 4.45 11.00
C PRO A 273 17.92 3.16 11.53
N TYR A 274 16.65 2.93 11.19
CA TYR A 274 15.92 1.72 11.57
C TYR A 274 16.11 0.61 10.53
N TYR A 275 16.54 -0.57 10.94
CA TYR A 275 16.89 -1.69 10.07
C TYR A 275 15.98 -2.93 10.22
N GLY A 276 14.80 -2.78 10.80
CA GLY A 276 13.92 -3.92 11.12
C GLY A 276 13.27 -4.59 9.92
N GLY A 277 12.90 -3.84 8.89
CA GLY A 277 12.27 -4.37 7.67
C GLY A 277 13.29 -4.92 6.66
N THR A 278 12.88 -5.88 5.83
CA THR A 278 13.75 -6.46 4.82
C THR A 278 13.13 -6.53 3.42
N THR A 279 13.89 -6.08 2.44
CA THR A 279 13.57 -6.24 1.01
C THR A 279 14.05 -7.58 0.45
N GLY A 280 14.74 -8.40 1.27
CA GLY A 280 15.42 -9.59 0.82
C GLY A 280 16.61 -9.25 -0.10
N LYS A 281 16.53 -9.68 -1.35
CA LYS A 281 17.58 -9.44 -2.35
C LYS A 281 17.45 -8.12 -3.11
N PHE A 282 16.38 -7.37 -2.92
CA PHE A 282 16.06 -6.19 -3.73
C PHE A 282 16.79 -4.92 -3.24
N LYS A 283 17.25 -4.12 -4.19
CA LYS A 283 17.97 -2.87 -3.96
C LYS A 283 17.01 -1.73 -3.60
N GLY A 284 17.45 -0.84 -2.72
CA GLY A 284 16.67 0.32 -2.28
C GLY A 284 15.62 -0.02 -1.22
N HIS A 285 14.96 1.02 -0.71
CA HIS A 285 13.98 0.97 0.37
C HIS A 285 12.88 2.01 0.08
N LYS A 286 12.03 2.32 1.04
CA LYS A 286 11.10 3.45 0.97
C LYS A 286 11.81 4.69 0.39
N PHE A 287 11.15 5.49 -0.42
CA PHE A 287 11.64 6.60 -1.25
C PHE A 287 12.45 6.21 -2.50
N SER A 288 12.75 4.92 -2.69
CA SER A 288 13.53 4.44 -3.83
C SER A 288 12.64 3.87 -4.94
N LEU A 289 12.96 4.19 -6.20
CA LEU A 289 12.34 3.53 -7.35
C LEU A 289 13.08 2.25 -7.80
N PHE A 290 14.12 1.84 -7.08
CA PHE A 290 14.65 0.47 -7.21
C PHE A 290 13.66 -0.55 -6.63
N GLU A 291 13.86 -1.83 -6.94
CA GLU A 291 12.91 -2.91 -6.59
C GLU A 291 12.51 -2.90 -5.11
N GLY A 292 13.45 -2.68 -4.19
CA GLY A 292 13.19 -2.73 -2.75
C GLY A 292 12.25 -1.65 -2.21
N GLY A 293 12.08 -0.54 -2.93
CA GLY A 293 11.14 0.51 -2.53
C GLY A 293 9.72 0.32 -3.08
N ILE A 294 9.58 -0.39 -4.22
CA ILE A 294 8.31 -0.49 -4.94
C ILE A 294 7.78 -1.92 -5.13
N ARG A 295 8.64 -2.96 -5.09
CA ARG A 295 8.19 -4.34 -5.15
C ARG A 295 7.74 -4.79 -3.77
N ILE A 296 6.47 -5.19 -3.67
CA ILE A 296 5.77 -5.41 -2.41
C ILE A 296 5.24 -6.84 -2.30
N PRO A 297 5.07 -7.37 -1.07
CA PRO A 297 4.36 -8.63 -0.88
C PRO A 297 2.89 -8.43 -1.24
N ALA A 298 2.31 -9.38 -1.98
CA ALA A 298 0.89 -9.34 -2.31
C ALA A 298 0.27 -10.74 -2.44
N ILE A 299 -0.95 -10.89 -1.92
CA ILE A 299 -1.72 -12.13 -1.90
C ILE A 299 -3.16 -11.81 -2.31
N LEU A 300 -3.77 -12.67 -3.13
CA LEU A 300 -5.19 -12.61 -3.42
C LEU A 300 -5.84 -13.98 -3.18
N SER A 301 -6.87 -14.03 -2.36
CA SER A 301 -7.65 -15.22 -2.06
C SER A 301 -9.13 -14.98 -2.37
N TRP A 302 -9.81 -15.96 -2.99
CA TRP A 302 -11.22 -15.86 -3.33
C TRP A 302 -11.91 -17.23 -3.35
N GLY A 303 -11.84 -17.94 -2.24
CA GLY A 303 -12.48 -19.24 -2.08
C GLY A 303 -12.19 -20.18 -3.26
N ASP A 304 -13.26 -20.82 -3.78
CA ASP A 304 -13.21 -21.73 -4.93
C ASP A 304 -13.24 -21.05 -6.31
N LYS A 305 -13.24 -19.72 -6.35
CA LYS A 305 -13.32 -18.92 -7.60
C LYS A 305 -12.02 -18.82 -8.36
N ILE A 306 -10.90 -19.04 -7.66
CA ILE A 306 -9.56 -19.00 -8.22
C ILE A 306 -8.80 -20.27 -7.82
N LYS A 307 -7.81 -20.64 -8.65
CA LYS A 307 -6.91 -21.76 -8.33
C LYS A 307 -5.65 -21.24 -7.67
N PRO A 308 -5.21 -21.85 -6.56
CA PRO A 308 -3.95 -21.47 -5.92
C PRO A 308 -2.78 -21.60 -6.88
N CYS A 309 -1.99 -20.53 -7.00
CA CYS A 309 -0.76 -20.51 -7.79
C CYS A 309 0.13 -19.33 -7.40
N THR A 310 1.38 -19.37 -7.88
CA THR A 310 2.25 -18.18 -7.90
C THR A 310 2.19 -17.55 -9.30
N VAL A 311 2.08 -16.23 -9.35
CA VAL A 311 2.07 -15.43 -10.57
C VAL A 311 3.36 -14.62 -10.62
N ASP A 312 4.16 -14.82 -11.68
CA ASP A 312 5.46 -14.17 -11.86
C ASP A 312 5.40 -12.90 -12.72
N GLY A 313 4.31 -12.67 -13.43
CA GLY A 313 4.08 -11.46 -14.24
C GLY A 313 4.13 -10.17 -13.41
N ALA A 314 4.58 -9.09 -14.02
CA ALA A 314 4.61 -7.78 -13.38
C ALA A 314 3.22 -7.14 -13.35
N HIS A 315 2.73 -6.88 -12.16
CA HIS A 315 1.46 -6.21 -11.90
C HIS A 315 1.66 -5.03 -10.94
N ILE A 316 0.74 -4.09 -10.96
CA ILE A 316 0.86 -2.87 -10.16
C ILE A 316 -0.44 -2.59 -9.39
N ALA A 317 -0.35 -1.93 -8.25
CA ALA A 317 -1.47 -1.65 -7.35
C ALA A 317 -2.66 -0.95 -8.02
N THR A 318 -2.45 -0.21 -9.11
CA THR A 318 -3.53 0.40 -9.91
C THR A 318 -4.46 -0.64 -10.54
N ASP A 319 -4.01 -1.88 -10.73
CA ASP A 319 -4.78 -2.98 -11.34
C ASP A 319 -5.89 -3.51 -10.40
N ILE A 320 -5.77 -3.20 -9.13
CA ILE A 320 -6.73 -3.70 -8.10
C ILE A 320 -8.09 -3.02 -8.25
N PHE A 321 -8.13 -1.72 -8.56
CA PHE A 321 -9.40 -1.03 -8.81
C PHE A 321 -10.23 -1.68 -9.91
N PRO A 322 -9.75 -1.82 -11.16
CA PRO A 322 -10.54 -2.46 -12.22
C PRO A 322 -10.84 -3.94 -11.93
N THR A 323 -9.93 -4.68 -11.31
CA THR A 323 -10.11 -6.09 -10.96
C THR A 323 -11.27 -6.27 -9.98
N VAL A 324 -11.27 -5.52 -8.89
CA VAL A 324 -12.32 -5.55 -7.87
C VAL A 324 -13.65 -5.07 -8.43
N LEU A 325 -13.66 -3.97 -9.18
CA LEU A 325 -14.88 -3.45 -9.78
C LEU A 325 -15.55 -4.47 -10.73
N GLU A 326 -14.76 -5.07 -11.61
CA GLU A 326 -15.24 -6.08 -12.57
C GLU A 326 -15.71 -7.36 -11.85
N ALA A 327 -14.99 -7.82 -10.81
CA ALA A 327 -15.39 -8.95 -9.98
C ALA A 327 -16.76 -8.72 -9.31
N CYS A 328 -17.06 -7.46 -8.98
CA CYS A 328 -18.32 -7.03 -8.36
C CYS A 328 -19.43 -6.71 -9.35
N GLY A 329 -19.19 -6.85 -10.66
CA GLY A 329 -20.17 -6.65 -11.73
C GLY A 329 -20.24 -5.23 -12.29
N GLY A 330 -19.34 -4.34 -11.86
CA GLY A 330 -19.20 -3.00 -12.44
C GLY A 330 -18.35 -3.03 -13.72
N ASN A 331 -18.33 -1.91 -14.44
CA ASN A 331 -17.60 -1.78 -15.70
C ASN A 331 -16.40 -0.82 -15.54
N PRO A 332 -15.14 -1.31 -15.59
CA PRO A 332 -13.96 -0.45 -15.47
C PRO A 332 -13.87 0.65 -16.55
N LYS A 333 -14.48 0.44 -17.71
CA LYS A 333 -14.47 1.44 -18.82
C LYS A 333 -15.26 2.71 -18.52
N ASP A 334 -16.07 2.70 -17.45
CA ASP A 334 -16.82 3.89 -17.02
C ASP A 334 -15.94 4.86 -16.19
N TYR A 335 -14.67 4.50 -15.97
CA TYR A 335 -13.72 5.24 -15.15
C TYR A 335 -12.44 5.56 -15.94
N ASP A 336 -11.90 6.77 -15.72
CA ASP A 336 -10.56 7.15 -16.22
C ASP A 336 -9.51 6.58 -15.27
N ILE A 337 -8.99 5.39 -15.58
CA ILE A 337 -8.03 4.62 -14.78
C ILE A 337 -6.80 4.25 -15.61
N ASP A 338 -5.67 4.02 -14.94
CA ASP A 338 -4.42 3.62 -15.58
C ASP A 338 -4.18 2.09 -15.46
N GLY A 339 -4.83 1.44 -14.50
CA GLY A 339 -4.71 -0.01 -14.26
C GLY A 339 -5.49 -0.88 -15.22
N VAL A 340 -5.12 -2.14 -15.31
CA VAL A 340 -5.81 -3.18 -16.09
C VAL A 340 -6.42 -4.23 -15.17
N SER A 341 -7.59 -4.79 -15.55
CA SER A 341 -8.21 -5.84 -14.75
C SER A 341 -7.46 -7.16 -14.86
N LEU A 342 -7.16 -7.75 -13.73
CA LEU A 342 -6.56 -9.08 -13.62
C LEU A 342 -7.59 -10.21 -13.59
N LEU A 343 -8.89 -9.92 -13.71
CA LEU A 343 -9.96 -10.89 -13.47
C LEU A 343 -9.92 -12.08 -14.43
N SER A 344 -9.56 -11.87 -15.70
CA SER A 344 -9.39 -12.95 -16.67
C SER A 344 -8.19 -13.84 -16.34
N MET A 345 -7.09 -13.24 -15.89
CA MET A 345 -5.93 -13.99 -15.39
C MET A 345 -6.29 -14.84 -14.16
N LEU A 346 -7.00 -14.25 -13.21
CA LEU A 346 -7.39 -14.91 -11.96
C LEU A 346 -8.32 -16.11 -12.20
N LYS A 347 -9.19 -16.05 -13.20
CA LYS A 347 -10.19 -17.10 -13.51
C LYS A 347 -9.69 -18.13 -14.51
N ASP A 348 -9.06 -17.67 -15.57
CA ASP A 348 -8.80 -18.45 -16.77
C ASP A 348 -7.30 -18.64 -17.04
N GLY A 349 -6.42 -18.03 -16.23
CA GLY A 349 -4.98 -18.04 -16.44
C GLY A 349 -4.53 -17.27 -17.70
N ALA A 350 -5.38 -16.34 -18.18
CA ALA A 350 -5.04 -15.49 -19.33
C ALA A 350 -3.89 -14.55 -18.97
N ASP A 351 -3.03 -14.25 -19.94
CA ASP A 351 -1.97 -13.27 -19.75
C ASP A 351 -2.59 -11.86 -19.65
N CYS A 352 -2.26 -11.12 -18.60
CA CYS A 352 -2.70 -9.78 -18.33
C CYS A 352 -1.50 -8.95 -17.90
N THR A 353 -0.60 -8.65 -18.82
CA THR A 353 0.62 -7.88 -18.58
C THR A 353 0.51 -6.49 -19.16
N HIS A 354 1.20 -5.57 -18.51
CA HIS A 354 1.43 -4.23 -19.05
C HIS A 354 2.59 -4.28 -20.06
N ASP A 355 2.48 -3.56 -21.18
CA ASP A 355 3.64 -3.31 -22.04
C ASP A 355 4.70 -2.52 -21.28
N TYR A 356 4.27 -1.46 -20.57
CA TYR A 356 5.11 -0.63 -19.73
C TYR A 356 4.45 -0.37 -18.39
N ILE A 357 5.26 -0.39 -17.31
CA ILE A 357 4.87 0.11 -15.99
C ILE A 357 5.77 1.28 -15.64
N PHE A 358 5.19 2.38 -15.14
CA PHE A 358 5.92 3.61 -14.85
C PHE A 358 5.81 3.99 -13.38
N TRP A 359 6.82 4.72 -12.88
CA TRP A 359 6.83 5.29 -11.53
C TRP A 359 7.42 6.69 -11.55
N GLU A 360 6.99 7.47 -10.59
CA GLU A 360 7.56 8.79 -10.27
C GLU A 360 7.72 8.96 -8.78
N MET A 361 8.78 9.65 -8.37
CA MET A 361 8.99 10.14 -7.01
C MET A 361 9.95 11.32 -7.08
N GLU A 362 9.43 12.54 -6.83
CA GLU A 362 10.24 13.76 -6.93
C GLU A 362 10.95 13.88 -8.29
N ASP A 363 12.30 13.86 -8.32
CA ASP A 363 13.10 13.88 -9.53
C ASP A 363 13.35 12.49 -10.14
N GLN A 364 13.06 11.42 -9.41
CA GLN A 364 13.17 10.06 -9.90
C GLN A 364 12.05 9.72 -10.88
N THR A 365 12.39 8.97 -11.91
CA THR A 365 11.42 8.34 -12.82
C THR A 365 11.90 6.93 -13.15
N ALA A 366 10.99 5.96 -13.16
CA ALA A 366 11.33 4.60 -13.56
C ALA A 366 10.32 4.06 -14.58
N VAL A 367 10.81 3.12 -15.40
CA VAL A 367 9.99 2.36 -16.34
C VAL A 367 10.43 0.91 -16.35
N ARG A 368 9.47 0.00 -16.33
CA ARG A 368 9.67 -1.44 -16.58
C ARG A 368 9.06 -1.80 -17.92
N TYR A 369 9.82 -2.58 -18.72
CA TYR A 369 9.41 -3.16 -19.99
C TYR A 369 9.85 -4.62 -20.00
N GLY A 370 8.91 -5.55 -19.90
CA GLY A 370 9.22 -6.96 -19.74
C GLY A 370 10.13 -7.21 -18.52
N ASP A 371 11.30 -7.80 -18.77
CA ASP A 371 12.29 -8.06 -17.72
C ASP A 371 13.26 -6.90 -17.47
N TYR A 372 13.24 -5.87 -18.31
CA TYR A 372 14.13 -4.72 -18.17
C TYR A 372 13.48 -3.61 -17.38
N LYS A 373 14.29 -2.94 -16.55
CA LYS A 373 13.86 -1.78 -15.78
C LYS A 373 14.92 -0.69 -15.85
N LEU A 374 14.47 0.51 -16.21
CA LEU A 374 15.28 1.72 -16.18
C LEU A 374 14.86 2.60 -15.02
N VAL A 375 15.84 3.13 -14.27
CA VAL A 375 15.65 4.15 -13.24
C VAL A 375 16.49 5.37 -13.60
N LEU A 376 15.84 6.53 -13.64
CA LEU A 376 16.48 7.84 -13.85
C LEU A 376 16.54 8.56 -12.50
N ASN A 377 17.70 9.14 -12.17
CA ASN A 377 18.00 9.83 -10.91
C ASN A 377 17.69 8.97 -9.67
N GLY A 378 18.04 7.68 -9.72
CA GLY A 378 17.68 6.72 -8.68
C GLY A 378 18.31 7.01 -7.32
N HIS A 379 17.49 7.06 -6.27
CA HIS A 379 17.89 7.14 -4.86
C HIS A 379 17.75 5.77 -4.19
N LEU A 380 18.50 5.53 -3.12
CA LEU A 380 18.41 4.29 -2.34
C LEU A 380 17.49 4.43 -1.12
N THR A 381 17.51 5.60 -0.50
CA THR A 381 16.71 6.00 0.67
C THR A 381 16.34 7.49 0.58
N GLU A 382 15.61 8.02 1.56
CA GLU A 382 15.28 9.45 1.66
C GLU A 382 16.50 10.36 1.78
N ASP A 383 17.49 9.94 2.60
CA ASP A 383 18.60 10.79 3.03
C ASP A 383 19.85 10.65 2.16
N GLU A 384 19.87 9.67 1.24
CA GLU A 384 20.96 9.45 0.31
C GLU A 384 20.67 10.15 -1.01
N GLY A 385 21.65 10.88 -1.54
CA GLY A 385 21.54 11.54 -2.84
C GLY A 385 21.38 10.56 -4.01
N VAL A 386 21.42 11.08 -5.23
CA VAL A 386 21.31 10.27 -6.46
C VAL A 386 22.40 9.21 -6.49
N ALA A 387 22.00 7.94 -6.43
CA ALA A 387 22.91 6.79 -6.52
C ALA A 387 23.41 6.57 -7.97
N ALA A 388 22.56 6.91 -8.95
CA ALA A 388 22.91 6.89 -10.35
C ALA A 388 21.94 7.76 -11.17
N GLU A 389 22.44 8.54 -12.11
CA GLU A 389 21.62 9.32 -13.03
C GLU A 389 20.80 8.42 -13.97
N VAL A 390 21.40 7.33 -14.44
CA VAL A 390 20.77 6.34 -15.30
C VAL A 390 21.19 4.94 -14.84
N TRP A 391 20.21 4.07 -14.57
CA TRP A 391 20.44 2.69 -14.18
C TRP A 391 19.50 1.75 -14.96
N LEU A 392 20.07 0.85 -15.77
CA LEU A 392 19.34 -0.18 -16.49
C LEU A 392 19.63 -1.56 -15.90
N SER A 393 18.58 -2.30 -15.56
CA SER A 393 18.68 -3.65 -14.99
C SER A 393 17.97 -4.69 -15.88
N ASP A 394 18.47 -5.92 -15.89
CA ASP A 394 17.76 -7.13 -16.34
C ASP A 394 17.29 -7.91 -15.09
N LEU A 395 16.03 -7.75 -14.72
CA LEU A 395 15.46 -8.33 -13.49
C LEU A 395 15.32 -9.86 -13.55
N SER A 396 15.36 -10.46 -14.73
CA SER A 396 15.33 -11.92 -14.90
C SER A 396 16.64 -12.57 -14.45
N ARG A 397 17.76 -11.85 -14.59
CA ARG A 397 19.11 -12.32 -14.25
C ARG A 397 19.63 -11.70 -12.97
N ASP A 398 19.33 -10.44 -12.74
CA ASP A 398 19.77 -9.67 -11.60
C ASP A 398 18.57 -8.91 -10.95
N PRO A 399 17.68 -9.64 -10.26
CA PRO A 399 16.55 -9.01 -9.58
C PRO A 399 16.98 -8.08 -8.43
N GLY A 400 18.22 -8.12 -8.00
CA GLY A 400 18.82 -7.25 -7.00
C GLY A 400 19.37 -5.94 -7.56
N GLU A 401 19.29 -5.73 -8.89
CA GLU A 401 19.74 -4.51 -9.57
C GLU A 401 21.19 -4.11 -9.20
N LYS A 402 22.09 -5.11 -9.13
CA LYS A 402 23.49 -4.93 -8.73
C LYS A 402 24.37 -4.43 -9.88
N VAL A 403 23.98 -4.75 -11.11
CA VAL A 403 24.74 -4.45 -12.33
C VAL A 403 23.97 -3.43 -13.18
N ASN A 404 24.62 -2.32 -13.50
CA ASN A 404 24.08 -1.34 -14.42
C ASN A 404 24.45 -1.68 -15.86
N LEU A 405 23.45 -1.95 -16.70
CA LEU A 405 23.60 -2.35 -18.11
C LEU A 405 23.48 -1.15 -19.07
N ALA A 406 23.42 0.09 -18.60
CA ALA A 406 23.19 1.26 -19.45
C ALA A 406 24.25 1.42 -20.55
N ASP A 407 25.52 1.16 -20.25
CA ASP A 407 26.62 1.24 -21.20
C ASP A 407 26.69 0.01 -22.13
N GLU A 408 26.22 -1.15 -21.67
CA GLU A 408 26.22 -2.41 -22.44
C GLU A 408 25.04 -2.47 -23.42
N MET A 409 23.91 -1.81 -23.10
CA MET A 409 22.68 -1.81 -23.88
C MET A 409 22.19 -0.40 -24.24
N PRO A 410 22.99 0.41 -24.92
CA PRO A 410 22.71 1.85 -25.11
C PRO A 410 21.45 2.13 -25.92
N GLU A 411 21.08 1.25 -26.86
CA GLU A 411 19.86 1.41 -27.67
C GLU A 411 18.60 1.22 -26.83
N LEU A 412 18.53 0.15 -26.03
CA LEU A 412 17.43 -0.11 -25.11
C LEU A 412 17.35 0.98 -24.03
N CYS A 413 18.50 1.38 -23.47
CA CYS A 413 18.58 2.46 -22.50
C CYS A 413 17.97 3.76 -23.05
N ARG A 414 18.29 4.13 -24.30
CA ARG A 414 17.72 5.31 -24.96
C ARG A 414 16.20 5.16 -25.18
N GLU A 415 15.73 4.01 -25.67
CA GLU A 415 14.31 3.74 -25.88
C GLU A 415 13.50 3.89 -24.59
N LEU A 416 13.97 3.27 -23.51
CA LEU A 416 13.30 3.33 -22.20
C LEU A 416 13.37 4.73 -21.59
N THR A 417 14.47 5.46 -21.79
CA THR A 417 14.59 6.87 -21.37
C THR A 417 13.58 7.75 -22.08
N GLU A 418 13.43 7.59 -23.40
CA GLU A 418 12.43 8.32 -24.18
C GLU A 418 11.00 8.00 -23.72
N ALA A 419 10.70 6.72 -23.47
CA ALA A 419 9.39 6.29 -22.96
C ALA A 419 9.07 6.90 -21.59
N ALA A 420 10.03 6.83 -20.65
CA ALA A 420 9.90 7.38 -19.31
C ALA A 420 9.72 8.91 -19.32
N THR A 421 10.53 9.62 -20.12
CA THR A 421 10.47 11.08 -20.25
C THR A 421 9.11 11.51 -20.85
N LYS A 422 8.68 10.86 -21.91
CA LYS A 422 7.39 11.17 -22.57
C LYS A 422 6.21 10.93 -21.65
N TRP A 423 6.25 9.83 -20.86
CA TRP A 423 5.20 9.55 -19.88
C TRP A 423 5.19 10.62 -18.79
N ARG A 424 6.38 11.00 -18.28
CA ARG A 424 6.52 12.03 -17.23
C ARG A 424 6.02 13.39 -17.71
N GLU A 425 6.37 13.82 -18.89
CA GLU A 425 5.90 15.08 -19.50
C GLU A 425 4.37 15.11 -19.60
N LYS A 426 3.75 14.00 -20.03
CA LYS A 426 2.28 13.90 -20.10
C LYS A 426 1.64 14.05 -18.71
N LEU A 427 2.25 13.43 -17.71
CA LEU A 427 1.80 13.48 -16.32
C LEU A 427 1.93 14.90 -15.75
N GLU A 428 3.08 15.58 -15.96
CA GLU A 428 3.32 16.96 -15.53
C GLU A 428 2.31 17.94 -16.16
N ASN A 429 2.05 17.80 -17.45
CA ASN A 429 1.07 18.64 -18.16
C ASN A 429 -0.35 18.48 -17.58
N LYS A 430 -0.75 17.25 -17.20
CA LYS A 430 -2.03 17.00 -16.54
C LYS A 430 -2.05 17.57 -15.13
N TRP A 431 -0.97 17.35 -14.36
CA TRP A 431 -0.81 17.86 -13.01
C TRP A 431 -0.93 19.38 -12.96
N ASP A 432 -0.19 20.10 -13.80
CA ASP A 432 -0.20 21.57 -13.87
C ASP A 432 -1.60 22.13 -14.18
N ARG A 433 -2.36 21.44 -15.03
CA ARG A 433 -3.71 21.83 -15.39
C ARG A 433 -4.75 21.55 -14.29
N GLU A 434 -4.69 20.40 -13.64
CA GLU A 434 -5.79 19.88 -12.82
C GLU A 434 -5.56 19.99 -11.32
N PHE A 435 -4.32 19.85 -10.86
CA PHE A 435 -4.03 19.67 -9.43
C PHE A 435 -3.14 20.74 -8.79
N LYS A 436 -2.20 21.33 -9.52
CA LYS A 436 -1.19 22.26 -9.00
C LYS A 436 -1.74 23.38 -8.12
N LYS A 437 -2.87 23.97 -8.51
CA LYS A 437 -3.50 25.08 -7.74
C LYS A 437 -3.95 24.65 -6.34
N ASN A 438 -4.33 23.37 -6.18
CA ASN A 438 -4.80 22.84 -4.91
C ASN A 438 -3.63 22.39 -4.02
N TYR A 439 -2.51 22.04 -4.63
CA TYR A 439 -1.34 21.48 -3.93
C TYR A 439 -0.47 22.54 -3.25
N SER A 440 -0.43 23.76 -3.77
CA SER A 440 0.35 24.87 -3.16
C SER A 440 -0.15 25.29 -1.76
N LEU A 441 -1.26 24.75 -1.29
CA LEU A 441 -1.85 24.98 0.02
C LEU A 441 -1.49 23.91 1.06
N THR A 442 -0.69 22.91 0.72
CA THR A 442 -0.45 21.72 1.55
C THR A 442 0.99 21.58 2.07
N ARG A 443 1.89 22.50 1.71
CA ARG A 443 3.27 22.55 2.24
C ARG A 443 3.41 23.51 3.40
#